data_bf7017915f14d8918ce9f2bf33a0ee72
#
_entry.id   bf7017915f14d8918ce9f2bf33a0ee72
#
_cell.length_a   1.000
_cell.length_b   1.000
_cell.length_c   1.000
_cell.angle_alpha   90.00
_cell.angle_beta   90.00
_cell.angle_gamma   90.00
#
_symmetry.space_group_name_H-M   'P 1'
#
loop_
_entity.id
_entity.type
_entity.pdbx_description
1 polymer ?
#
loop_
_entity_poly.entity_id
_entity_poly.type
_entity_poly.pdbx_seq_one_letter_code
_entity_poly.pdbx_strand_id
1 'polypeptide(L)'
;MKKRSKPLATQLPPVRFGSKPVDGGNLIVEEKDYAEVSSDPIAAKYLRPFRMGKELVRGLDRWCLWLEDIIPSDIAKSSVLKTRLEAVRTMREKSTKKATRELVSVPHLFAEIHQPDTSYVGIPRVVSETRPFYTVAHLPAEVIAGDQLFTALDPDGFFFAIISSSMFITWQRAVGGQLKSDLRFSNTLV
;
A
#
# COMPACT_ATOMS: atom_id res chain seq x y z
N MET A 1 15.92 4.79 -28.19
CA MET A 1 16.47 4.19 -26.94
C MET A 1 15.82 2.82 -26.72
N LYS A 2 16.61 1.76 -26.50
CA LYS A 2 16.05 0.44 -26.10
C LYS A 2 15.49 0.55 -24.67
N LYS A 3 14.23 0.19 -24.50
CA LYS A 3 13.57 0.14 -23.19
C LYS A 3 14.27 -0.91 -22.32
N ARG A 4 14.85 -0.51 -21.21
CA ARG A 4 15.53 -1.45 -20.30
C ARG A 4 14.45 -2.16 -19.45
N SER A 5 14.57 -3.49 -19.34
CA SER A 5 13.62 -4.32 -18.60
C SER A 5 14.15 -4.82 -17.24
N LYS A 6 15.41 -4.50 -16.93
CA LYS A 6 16.08 -4.94 -15.69
C LYS A 6 16.48 -3.71 -14.86
N PRO A 7 16.47 -3.79 -13.51
CA PRO A 7 16.98 -2.76 -12.63
C PRO A 7 18.43 -2.37 -12.96
N LEU A 8 18.80 -1.13 -12.65
CA LEU A 8 20.17 -0.64 -12.84
C LEU A 8 21.13 -1.25 -11.83
N ALA A 9 20.67 -1.41 -10.58
CA ALA A 9 21.45 -1.96 -9.47
C ALA A 9 20.85 -3.31 -9.05
N THR A 10 21.56 -4.40 -9.36
CA THR A 10 21.15 -5.75 -8.93
C THR A 10 21.52 -6.06 -7.48
N GLN A 11 22.28 -5.18 -6.82
CA GLN A 11 22.74 -5.32 -5.44
C GLN A 11 21.77 -4.68 -4.43
N LEU A 12 20.86 -3.82 -4.90
CA LEU A 12 19.87 -3.18 -4.04
C LEU A 12 18.70 -4.13 -3.72
N PRO A 13 18.05 -3.96 -2.57
CA PRO A 13 16.86 -4.71 -2.23
C PRO A 13 15.78 -4.59 -3.32
N PRO A 14 15.03 -5.67 -3.59
CA PRO A 14 13.99 -5.62 -4.60
C PRO A 14 12.88 -4.65 -4.20
N VAL A 15 12.48 -3.81 -5.13
CA VAL A 15 11.36 -2.90 -4.96
C VAL A 15 10.08 -3.59 -5.42
N ARG A 16 9.09 -3.70 -4.53
CA ARG A 16 7.82 -4.39 -4.77
C ARG A 16 6.65 -3.42 -4.63
N PHE A 17 5.51 -3.75 -5.23
CA PHE A 17 4.28 -3.04 -4.96
C PHE A 17 3.78 -3.31 -3.55
N GLY A 18 3.08 -2.34 -2.95
CA GLY A 18 2.32 -2.57 -1.74
C GLY A 18 1.07 -3.43 -1.97
N SER A 19 0.38 -3.73 -0.91
CA SER A 19 -0.78 -4.63 -0.89
C SER A 19 -2.02 -3.98 -1.50
N LYS A 20 -2.86 -4.79 -2.16
CA LYS A 20 -4.04 -4.31 -2.88
C LYS A 20 -5.32 -4.93 -2.32
N PRO A 21 -6.26 -4.14 -1.80
CA PRO A 21 -7.44 -4.67 -1.11
C PRO A 21 -8.46 -5.32 -2.05
N VAL A 22 -8.89 -4.69 -3.12
CA VAL A 22 -10.03 -5.10 -3.98
C VAL A 22 -11.27 -5.49 -3.14
N ASP A 23 -11.71 -4.55 -2.34
CA ASP A 23 -12.68 -4.73 -1.25
C ASP A 23 -13.91 -3.82 -1.36
N GLY A 24 -13.96 -2.96 -2.38
CA GLY A 24 -15.01 -1.94 -2.51
C GLY A 24 -14.94 -0.86 -1.42
N GLY A 25 -13.80 -0.72 -0.73
CA GLY A 25 -13.60 0.23 0.37
C GLY A 25 -14.06 -0.30 1.74
N ASN A 26 -14.42 -1.58 1.86
CA ASN A 26 -14.96 -2.12 3.10
C ASN A 26 -13.89 -2.62 4.09
N LEU A 27 -12.69 -2.99 3.61
CA LEU A 27 -11.54 -3.27 4.48
C LEU A 27 -10.74 -2.00 4.80
N ILE A 28 -10.90 -0.96 4.00
CA ILE A 28 -10.31 0.35 4.27
C ILE A 28 -11.20 1.10 5.27
N VAL A 29 -10.57 1.76 6.23
CA VAL A 29 -11.24 2.53 7.27
C VAL A 29 -10.86 4.00 7.08
N GLU A 30 -11.81 4.78 6.60
CA GLU A 30 -11.66 6.23 6.47
C GLU A 30 -11.83 6.91 7.82
N GLU A 31 -11.39 8.15 7.96
CA GLU A 31 -11.44 8.93 9.19
C GLU A 31 -12.87 8.98 9.81
N LYS A 32 -13.89 9.11 8.96
CA LYS A 32 -15.30 9.11 9.38
C LYS A 32 -15.77 7.81 10.04
N ASP A 33 -15.17 6.68 9.64
CA ASP A 33 -15.54 5.34 10.10
C ASP A 33 -14.65 4.85 11.25
N TYR A 34 -13.57 5.60 11.57
CA TYR A 34 -12.56 5.20 12.54
C TYR A 34 -13.15 5.00 13.95
N ALA A 35 -14.00 5.92 14.39
CA ALA A 35 -14.61 5.85 15.72
C ALA A 35 -15.49 4.60 15.90
N GLU A 36 -16.25 4.22 14.87
CA GLU A 36 -17.07 3.00 14.86
C GLU A 36 -16.19 1.75 14.99
N VAL A 37 -15.19 1.64 14.13
CA VAL A 37 -14.33 0.45 14.07
C VAL A 37 -13.45 0.32 15.31
N SER A 38 -12.91 1.44 15.82
CA SER A 38 -12.04 1.45 17.00
C SER A 38 -12.80 1.20 18.31
N SER A 39 -14.10 1.50 18.36
CA SER A 39 -14.93 1.20 19.52
C SER A 39 -15.38 -0.25 19.63
N ASP A 40 -15.32 -1.03 18.55
CA ASP A 40 -15.51 -2.48 18.62
C ASP A 40 -14.21 -3.15 19.11
N PRO A 41 -14.19 -3.75 20.33
CA PRO A 41 -12.97 -4.26 20.94
C PRO A 41 -12.34 -5.42 20.17
N ILE A 42 -13.07 -6.06 19.27
CA ILE A 42 -12.60 -7.16 18.45
C ILE A 42 -12.06 -6.62 17.13
N ALA A 43 -12.79 -5.75 16.42
CA ALA A 43 -12.33 -5.15 15.20
C ALA A 43 -11.07 -4.29 15.41
N ALA A 44 -10.99 -3.59 16.55
CA ALA A 44 -9.83 -2.78 16.92
C ALA A 44 -8.50 -3.56 16.98
N LYS A 45 -8.52 -4.86 17.27
CA LYS A 45 -7.31 -5.71 17.27
C LYS A 45 -6.65 -5.77 15.89
N TYR A 46 -7.46 -5.67 14.84
CA TYR A 46 -7.04 -5.83 13.45
C TYR A 46 -6.88 -4.49 12.71
N LEU A 47 -7.14 -3.38 13.41
CA LEU A 47 -7.00 -2.05 12.86
C LEU A 47 -5.51 -1.69 12.74
N ARG A 48 -5.06 -1.38 11.51
CA ARG A 48 -3.68 -0.98 11.22
C ARG A 48 -3.66 0.35 10.46
N PRO A 49 -2.66 1.20 10.70
CA PRO A 49 -2.43 2.35 9.82
C PRO A 49 -2.22 1.90 8.39
N PHE A 50 -2.82 2.61 7.44
CA PHE A 50 -2.74 2.30 6.01
C PHE A 50 -2.23 3.53 5.25
N ARG A 51 -1.25 3.34 4.38
CA ARG A 51 -0.68 4.43 3.59
C ARG A 51 -0.72 4.09 2.11
N MET A 52 -1.28 5.01 1.33
CA MET A 52 -1.11 5.09 -0.12
C MET A 52 -0.28 6.32 -0.48
N GLY A 53 -0.10 6.59 -1.75
CA GLY A 53 0.70 7.72 -2.20
C GLY A 53 0.24 9.06 -1.62
N LYS A 54 -1.08 9.30 -1.56
CA LYS A 54 -1.65 10.54 -1.03
C LYS A 54 -1.41 10.70 0.47
N GLU A 55 -1.67 9.65 1.24
CA GLU A 55 -1.52 9.65 2.69
C GLU A 55 -0.05 9.86 3.08
N LEU A 56 0.88 9.19 2.40
CA LEU A 56 2.30 9.34 2.66
C LEU A 56 2.80 10.74 2.30
N VAL A 57 2.43 11.26 1.12
CA VAL A 57 2.91 12.56 0.63
C VAL A 57 2.34 13.75 1.41
N ARG A 58 1.13 13.62 1.96
CA ARG A 58 0.40 14.69 2.67
C ARG A 58 0.34 14.50 4.17
N GLY A 59 0.85 13.39 4.72
CA GLY A 59 0.76 13.08 6.15
C GLY A 59 -0.67 12.85 6.65
N LEU A 60 -1.54 12.27 5.81
CA LEU A 60 -2.93 12.04 6.16
C LEU A 60 -3.09 10.70 6.86
N ASP A 61 -4.01 10.65 7.80
CA ASP A 61 -4.35 9.39 8.46
C ASP A 61 -5.39 8.60 7.66
N ARG A 62 -5.19 7.30 7.64
CA ARG A 62 -6.07 6.30 7.06
C ARG A 62 -5.72 4.95 7.65
N TRP A 63 -6.69 4.07 7.77
CA TRP A 63 -6.50 2.76 8.37
C TRP A 63 -7.06 1.66 7.47
N CYS A 64 -6.77 0.43 7.83
CA CYS A 64 -7.41 -0.75 7.25
C CYS A 64 -7.64 -1.81 8.34
N LEU A 65 -8.56 -2.71 8.06
CA LEU A 65 -8.69 -3.98 8.75
C LEU A 65 -7.74 -4.97 8.09
N TRP A 66 -6.61 -5.27 8.78
CA TRP A 66 -5.62 -6.24 8.34
C TRP A 66 -5.94 -7.59 8.97
N LEU A 67 -6.55 -8.48 8.19
CA LEU A 67 -7.22 -9.68 8.67
C LEU A 67 -6.52 -10.97 8.21
N GLU A 68 -5.23 -10.90 7.88
CA GLU A 68 -4.44 -12.04 7.40
C GLU A 68 -4.47 -13.19 8.42
N ASP A 69 -4.26 -12.87 9.70
CA ASP A 69 -4.25 -13.83 10.82
C ASP A 69 -5.52 -13.76 11.66
N ILE A 70 -6.68 -13.48 11.05
CA ILE A 70 -7.93 -13.37 11.79
C ILE A 70 -8.35 -14.68 12.44
N ILE A 71 -8.73 -14.60 13.70
CA ILE A 71 -9.31 -15.75 14.42
C ILE A 71 -10.77 -15.88 13.97
N PRO A 72 -11.20 -17.04 13.42
CA PRO A 72 -12.57 -17.21 12.90
C PRO A 72 -13.69 -16.88 13.91
N SER A 73 -13.47 -17.16 15.20
CA SER A 73 -14.44 -16.80 16.24
C SER A 73 -14.60 -15.30 16.44
N ASP A 74 -13.60 -14.49 16.10
CA ASP A 74 -13.66 -13.02 16.22
C ASP A 74 -14.61 -12.43 15.17
N ILE A 75 -14.67 -13.00 13.97
CA ILE A 75 -15.68 -12.62 12.96
C ILE A 75 -17.09 -12.80 13.53
N ALA A 76 -17.34 -13.94 14.21
CA ALA A 76 -18.64 -14.24 14.76
C ALA A 76 -19.07 -13.31 15.91
N LYS A 77 -18.12 -12.72 16.63
CA LYS A 77 -18.36 -11.86 17.80
C LYS A 77 -18.45 -10.37 17.48
N SER A 78 -17.95 -9.92 16.32
CA SER A 78 -17.96 -8.52 15.90
C SER A 78 -19.01 -8.28 14.82
N SER A 79 -19.97 -7.41 15.09
CA SER A 79 -20.96 -6.97 14.08
C SER A 79 -20.29 -6.13 12.98
N VAL A 80 -19.29 -5.33 13.35
CA VAL A 80 -18.51 -4.50 12.41
C VAL A 80 -17.79 -5.38 11.40
N LEU A 81 -17.06 -6.42 11.87
CA LEU A 81 -16.38 -7.34 10.96
C LEU A 81 -17.36 -8.11 10.06
N LYS A 82 -18.46 -8.63 10.61
CA LYS A 82 -19.48 -9.32 9.81
C LYS A 82 -20.02 -8.45 8.68
N THR A 83 -20.45 -7.25 9.00
CA THR A 83 -21.05 -6.33 8.02
C THR A 83 -20.07 -5.98 6.92
N ARG A 84 -18.84 -5.61 7.28
CA ARG A 84 -17.80 -5.25 6.33
C ARG A 84 -17.37 -6.42 5.44
N LEU A 85 -17.19 -7.61 6.00
CA LEU A 85 -16.81 -8.80 5.23
C LEU A 85 -17.91 -9.26 4.28
N GLU A 86 -19.18 -9.15 4.68
CA GLU A 86 -20.32 -9.46 3.79
C GLU A 86 -20.40 -8.46 2.63
N ALA A 87 -20.12 -7.19 2.89
CA ALA A 87 -20.05 -6.16 1.85
C ALA A 87 -18.91 -6.44 0.85
N VAL A 88 -17.73 -6.88 1.34
CA VAL A 88 -16.62 -7.33 0.46
C VAL A 88 -17.04 -8.51 -0.40
N ARG A 89 -17.67 -9.53 0.20
CA ARG A 89 -18.16 -10.72 -0.51
C ARG A 89 -19.10 -10.33 -1.62
N THR A 90 -20.14 -9.56 -1.30
CA THR A 90 -21.13 -9.08 -2.27
C THR A 90 -20.50 -8.28 -3.42
N MET A 91 -19.54 -7.43 -3.12
CA MET A 91 -18.82 -6.66 -4.14
C MET A 91 -18.02 -7.58 -5.07
N ARG A 92 -17.31 -8.57 -4.50
CA ARG A 92 -16.50 -9.51 -5.28
C ARG A 92 -17.39 -10.42 -6.15
N GLU A 93 -18.53 -10.89 -5.65
CA GLU A 93 -19.51 -11.69 -6.39
C GLU A 93 -20.03 -10.96 -7.63
N LYS A 94 -20.35 -9.66 -7.48
CA LYS A 94 -20.86 -8.80 -8.55
C LYS A 94 -19.80 -8.34 -9.56
N SER A 95 -18.53 -8.66 -9.32
CA SER A 95 -17.45 -8.22 -10.20
C SER A 95 -17.51 -8.86 -11.58
N THR A 96 -17.27 -8.08 -12.62
CA THR A 96 -17.11 -8.58 -13.99
C THR A 96 -15.80 -9.33 -14.19
N LYS A 97 -14.79 -9.09 -13.33
CA LYS A 97 -13.47 -9.72 -13.42
C LYS A 97 -13.48 -11.10 -12.75
N LYS A 98 -13.15 -12.13 -13.50
CA LYS A 98 -13.04 -13.51 -13.00
C LYS A 98 -12.11 -13.61 -11.77
N ALA A 99 -10.91 -13.06 -11.85
CA ALA A 99 -9.94 -13.07 -10.75
C ALA A 99 -10.47 -12.43 -9.44
N THR A 100 -11.35 -11.43 -9.54
CA THR A 100 -11.99 -10.84 -8.35
C THR A 100 -13.05 -11.78 -7.77
N ARG A 101 -13.84 -12.46 -8.62
CA ARG A 101 -14.84 -13.43 -8.14
C ARG A 101 -14.21 -14.65 -7.47
N GLU A 102 -13.02 -15.06 -7.87
CA GLU A 102 -12.28 -16.16 -7.23
C GLU A 102 -11.92 -15.86 -5.76
N LEU A 103 -11.91 -14.59 -5.36
CA LEU A 103 -11.64 -14.15 -3.98
C LEU A 103 -12.88 -14.07 -3.08
N VAL A 104 -14.05 -14.48 -3.54
CA VAL A 104 -15.32 -14.44 -2.78
C VAL A 104 -15.24 -15.31 -1.52
N SER A 105 -14.55 -16.44 -1.57
CA SER A 105 -14.38 -17.36 -0.46
C SER A 105 -13.49 -16.82 0.67
N VAL A 106 -12.68 -15.81 0.40
CA VAL A 106 -11.73 -15.20 1.34
C VAL A 106 -11.94 -13.69 1.47
N PRO A 107 -13.15 -13.23 1.88
CA PRO A 107 -13.48 -11.80 1.90
C PRO A 107 -12.63 -10.99 2.90
N HIS A 108 -12.00 -11.64 3.88
CA HIS A 108 -11.12 -11.04 4.87
C HIS A 108 -9.74 -10.70 4.34
N LEU A 109 -9.28 -11.33 3.25
CA LEU A 109 -7.96 -11.09 2.70
C LEU A 109 -7.96 -9.96 1.68
N PHE A 110 -6.87 -9.20 1.66
CA PHE A 110 -6.55 -8.36 0.51
C PHE A 110 -6.29 -9.25 -0.72
N ALA A 111 -6.60 -8.73 -1.91
CA ALA A 111 -6.42 -9.50 -3.16
C ALA A 111 -4.95 -9.79 -3.46
N GLU A 112 -4.06 -8.88 -3.06
CA GLU A 112 -2.62 -9.03 -3.17
C GLU A 112 -2.00 -8.58 -1.83
N ILE A 113 -1.18 -9.44 -1.23
CA ILE A 113 -0.50 -9.20 0.04
C ILE A 113 1.00 -9.17 -0.23
N HIS A 114 1.61 -8.00 0.03
CA HIS A 114 3.03 -7.73 -0.20
C HIS A 114 3.65 -6.95 0.96
N GLN A 115 3.04 -7.03 2.14
CA GLN A 115 3.50 -6.31 3.33
C GLN A 115 4.85 -6.87 3.80
N PRO A 116 5.89 -6.02 3.99
CA PRO A 116 7.14 -6.46 4.62
C PRO A 116 6.96 -6.79 6.12
N ASP A 117 7.69 -7.78 6.60
CA ASP A 117 7.70 -8.20 8.01
C ASP A 117 8.55 -7.30 8.91
N THR A 118 9.36 -6.43 8.33
CA THR A 118 10.23 -5.47 9.01
C THR A 118 9.97 -4.07 8.52
N SER A 119 10.59 -3.06 9.17
CA SER A 119 10.56 -1.68 8.67
C SER A 119 11.09 -1.58 7.23
N TYR A 120 10.50 -0.67 6.48
CA TYR A 120 10.75 -0.53 5.05
C TYR A 120 10.62 0.92 4.59
N VAL A 121 11.16 1.23 3.43
CA VAL A 121 10.93 2.51 2.75
C VAL A 121 9.67 2.42 1.89
N GLY A 122 8.71 3.30 2.16
CA GLY A 122 7.54 3.53 1.33
C GLY A 122 7.83 4.58 0.26
N ILE A 123 7.63 4.22 -1.02
CA ILE A 123 7.94 5.07 -2.18
C ILE A 123 6.65 5.30 -2.96
N PRO A 124 6.11 6.54 -3.03
CA PRO A 124 4.93 6.84 -3.84
C PRO A 124 5.15 6.51 -5.31
N ARG A 125 4.16 5.93 -5.96
CA ARG A 125 4.20 5.66 -7.41
C ARG A 125 4.28 6.94 -8.23
N VAL A 126 3.70 8.02 -7.72
CA VAL A 126 3.63 9.32 -8.41
C VAL A 126 3.87 10.43 -7.40
N VAL A 127 4.72 11.38 -7.76
CA VAL A 127 4.94 12.62 -7.03
C VAL A 127 4.86 13.80 -7.99
N SER A 128 4.44 14.98 -7.48
CA SER A 128 4.38 16.18 -8.30
C SER A 128 5.75 16.55 -8.87
N GLU A 129 5.79 16.98 -10.14
CA GLU A 129 7.01 17.47 -10.80
C GLU A 129 7.64 18.68 -10.10
N THR A 130 6.84 19.45 -9.34
CA THR A 130 7.29 20.65 -8.64
C THR A 130 8.06 20.36 -7.34
N ARG A 131 8.09 19.10 -6.85
CA ARG A 131 8.78 18.76 -5.61
C ARG A 131 10.30 18.83 -5.80
N PRO A 132 11.03 19.41 -4.82
CA PRO A 132 12.49 19.48 -4.88
C PRO A 132 13.16 18.12 -4.65
N PHE A 133 12.48 17.19 -3.95
CA PHE A 133 12.95 15.84 -3.63
C PHE A 133 11.87 14.81 -3.89
N TYR A 134 12.24 13.57 -4.19
CA TYR A 134 11.31 12.45 -4.24
C TYR A 134 10.88 12.10 -2.82
N THR A 135 9.59 12.26 -2.53
CA THR A 135 9.07 12.04 -1.17
C THR A 135 9.02 10.54 -0.86
N VAL A 136 9.78 10.11 0.10
CA VAL A 136 9.80 8.75 0.64
C VAL A 136 9.76 8.80 2.16
N ALA A 137 9.38 7.72 2.81
CA ALA A 137 9.40 7.63 4.27
C ALA A 137 9.79 6.22 4.72
N HIS A 138 10.53 6.15 5.84
CA HIS A 138 10.64 4.91 6.61
C HIS A 138 9.32 4.64 7.32
N LEU A 139 8.80 3.45 7.15
CA LEU A 139 7.56 2.98 7.75
C LEU A 139 7.85 1.71 8.55
N PRO A 140 7.32 1.59 9.77
CA PRO A 140 7.41 0.34 10.53
C PRO A 140 6.49 -0.74 9.91
N ALA A 141 6.73 -2.00 10.24
CA ALA A 141 5.99 -3.14 9.68
C ALA A 141 4.48 -3.08 9.93
N GLU A 142 4.05 -2.44 11.01
CA GLU A 142 2.64 -2.29 11.40
C GLU A 142 1.86 -1.35 10.47
N VAL A 143 2.54 -0.48 9.72
CA VAL A 143 1.92 0.39 8.73
C VAL A 143 1.78 -0.36 7.43
N ILE A 144 0.56 -0.59 6.98
CA ILE A 144 0.29 -1.33 5.75
C ILE A 144 0.46 -0.41 4.54
N ALA A 145 1.33 -0.82 3.62
CA ALA A 145 1.52 -0.12 2.34
C ALA A 145 0.48 -0.58 1.32
N GLY A 146 -0.28 0.36 0.77
CA GLY A 146 -1.20 0.10 -0.33
C GLY A 146 -0.53 0.12 -1.71
N ASP A 147 -1.23 -0.32 -2.76
CA ASP A 147 -0.73 -0.50 -4.13
C ASP A 147 -0.33 0.80 -4.86
N GLN A 148 -0.57 1.97 -4.25
CA GLN A 148 -0.03 3.25 -4.73
C GLN A 148 1.36 3.57 -4.15
N LEU A 149 1.89 2.70 -3.32
CA LEU A 149 3.28 2.71 -2.87
C LEU A 149 4.05 1.53 -3.48
N PHE A 150 5.34 1.75 -3.62
CA PHE A 150 6.32 0.67 -3.64
C PHE A 150 6.95 0.55 -2.25
N THR A 151 7.43 -0.64 -1.93
CA THR A 151 8.14 -0.96 -0.69
C THR A 151 9.52 -1.51 -1.01
N ALA A 152 10.51 -1.15 -0.22
CA ALA A 152 11.87 -1.69 -0.27
C ALA A 152 12.42 -1.83 1.14
N LEU A 153 13.09 -2.94 1.44
CA LEU A 153 13.83 -3.09 2.68
C LEU A 153 15.03 -2.15 2.67
N ASP A 154 15.31 -1.51 3.79
CA ASP A 154 16.38 -0.52 3.90
C ASP A 154 16.96 -0.54 5.32
N PRO A 155 17.75 -1.57 5.67
CA PRO A 155 18.24 -1.77 7.04
C PRO A 155 19.28 -0.75 7.47
N ASP A 156 19.96 -0.11 6.53
CA ASP A 156 21.07 0.84 6.78
C ASP A 156 20.76 2.29 6.38
N GLY A 157 19.55 2.56 5.84
CA GLY A 157 19.13 3.89 5.39
C GLY A 157 19.76 4.35 4.07
N PHE A 158 20.53 3.48 3.40
CA PHE A 158 21.20 3.81 2.14
C PHE A 158 20.20 4.07 1.01
N PHE A 159 19.21 3.20 0.88
CA PHE A 159 18.20 3.31 -0.16
C PHE A 159 17.34 4.57 0.02
N PHE A 160 16.94 4.87 1.26
CA PHE A 160 16.26 6.10 1.61
C PHE A 160 17.07 7.33 1.22
N ALA A 161 18.36 7.38 1.59
CA ALA A 161 19.23 8.50 1.30
C ALA A 161 19.37 8.76 -0.21
N ILE A 162 19.49 7.71 -1.02
CA ILE A 162 19.59 7.82 -2.48
C ILE A 162 18.27 8.36 -3.06
N ILE A 163 17.13 7.75 -2.74
CA ILE A 163 15.83 8.11 -3.34
C ILE A 163 15.37 9.51 -2.91
N SER A 164 15.66 9.92 -1.67
CA SER A 164 15.33 11.26 -1.16
C SER A 164 16.27 12.36 -1.64
N SER A 165 17.35 12.03 -2.35
CA SER A 165 18.34 13.01 -2.80
C SER A 165 17.84 13.89 -3.94
N SER A 166 18.39 15.10 -4.06
CA SER A 166 18.17 15.99 -5.20
C SER A 166 18.71 15.40 -6.51
N MET A 167 19.73 14.56 -6.43
CA MET A 167 20.29 13.86 -7.58
C MET A 167 19.28 12.85 -8.15
N PHE A 168 18.63 12.06 -7.29
CA PHE A 168 17.64 11.09 -7.73
C PHE A 168 16.45 11.75 -8.45
N ILE A 169 15.86 12.82 -7.88
CA ILE A 169 14.73 13.48 -8.52
C ILE A 169 15.12 14.15 -9.85
N THR A 170 16.34 14.68 -9.94
CA THR A 170 16.87 15.22 -11.20
C THR A 170 17.02 14.13 -12.25
N TRP A 171 17.57 12.99 -11.86
CA TRP A 171 17.69 11.81 -12.73
C TRP A 171 16.31 11.27 -13.14
N GLN A 172 15.37 11.18 -12.18
CA GLN A 172 14.00 10.77 -12.44
C GLN A 172 13.29 11.68 -13.46
N ARG A 173 13.53 12.99 -13.42
CA ARG A 173 13.02 13.95 -14.43
C ARG A 173 13.60 13.71 -15.81
N ALA A 174 14.87 13.33 -15.88
CA ALA A 174 15.57 13.15 -17.16
C ALA A 174 15.23 11.81 -17.84
N VAL A 175 15.09 10.74 -17.09
CA VAL A 175 14.98 9.36 -17.64
C VAL A 175 13.76 8.58 -17.16
N GLY A 176 13.08 9.07 -16.12
CA GLY A 176 11.93 8.39 -15.51
C GLY A 176 10.65 8.52 -16.34
N GLY A 177 9.65 7.72 -15.96
CA GLY A 177 8.31 7.83 -16.52
C GLY A 177 7.56 9.04 -15.98
N GLN A 178 6.53 9.46 -16.71
CA GLN A 178 5.61 10.53 -16.31
C GLN A 178 4.17 10.04 -16.37
N LEU A 179 3.33 10.59 -15.52
CA LEU A 179 1.88 10.48 -15.56
C LEU A 179 1.32 11.90 -15.70
N LYS A 180 0.95 12.32 -16.90
CA LYS A 180 0.79 13.73 -17.30
C LYS A 180 2.12 14.46 -17.05
N SER A 181 2.14 15.51 -16.21
CA SER A 181 3.36 16.21 -15.81
C SER A 181 4.07 15.60 -14.60
N ASP A 182 3.37 14.79 -13.79
CA ASP A 182 3.90 14.23 -12.54
C ASP A 182 4.91 13.09 -12.78
N LEU A 183 5.91 13.02 -11.91
CA LEU A 183 6.97 12.00 -11.98
C LEU A 183 6.45 10.64 -11.53
N ARG A 184 6.60 9.63 -12.37
CA ARG A 184 6.19 8.26 -12.08
C ARG A 184 7.39 7.37 -11.81
N PHE A 185 7.47 6.85 -10.58
CA PHE A 185 8.48 5.86 -10.20
C PHE A 185 8.25 4.52 -10.92
N SER A 186 9.34 3.84 -11.21
CA SER A 186 9.31 2.46 -11.73
C SER A 186 10.39 1.65 -11.03
N ASN A 187 10.06 0.45 -10.61
CA ASN A 187 11.00 -0.51 -10.01
C ASN A 187 12.09 -1.00 -10.98
N THR A 188 12.05 -0.59 -12.24
CA THR A 188 13.11 -0.84 -13.23
C THR A 188 14.12 0.30 -13.33
N LEU A 189 13.92 1.39 -12.55
CA LEU A 189 14.78 2.56 -12.54
C LEU A 189 15.84 2.53 -11.41
N VAL A 190 15.73 1.62 -10.48
CA VAL A 190 16.67 1.42 -9.35
C VAL A 190 17.27 0.04 -9.37
#